data_011cd92374383311450efdaa71fdd9c5
#
_entry.id   011cd92374383311450efdaa71fdd9c5
#
_cell.length_a   1.000
_cell.length_b   1.000
_cell.length_c   1.000
_cell.angle_alpha   90.00
_cell.angle_beta   90.00
_cell.angle_gamma   90.00
#
_symmetry.space_group_name_H-M   'P 1'
#
loop_
_entity.id
_entity.type
_entity.pdbx_description
1 polymer ?
#
loop_
_entity_poly.entity_id
_entity_poly.type
_entity_poly.pdbx_seq_one_letter_code
_entity_poly.pdbx_strand_id
1 'polypeptide(L)'
;GVTTDQEVERMTLSTVEEVRERLLKEAQPIQGVESVSISSAFGRTLAGDLVSSIAVPPADNSAMDGFAVRAAEVVPGVQLSISQIIPAGSPGEGLRKGTAARIFTGGQMPVGADAVLIQEDADFTPDHLLPKNPVSIGENVRPAGQDIEQGAVIARSGQVLKPADLSLIASVGISQLRVVRRLKVAILATGDELVEPSKPLRPG
;
A
#
# COMPACT_ATOMS: atom_id res chain seq x y z
N GLY A 1 -53.43 -36.03 50.56
CA GLY A 1 -52.05 -36.16 50.31
C GLY A 1 -51.75 -35.72 48.90
N VAL A 2 -51.28 -34.48 48.67
CA VAL A 2 -50.77 -33.99 47.36
C VAL A 2 -49.30 -33.80 47.59
N THR A 3 -48.52 -34.70 47.04
CA THR A 3 -47.08 -34.59 46.94
C THR A 3 -46.79 -33.89 45.62
N THR A 4 -46.39 -32.65 45.69
CA THR A 4 -45.79 -31.94 44.57
C THR A 4 -44.29 -31.99 44.77
N ASP A 5 -43.64 -33.02 44.26
CA ASP A 5 -42.22 -33.03 43.98
C ASP A 5 -42.03 -32.34 42.63
N GLN A 6 -41.80 -31.05 42.66
CA GLN A 6 -41.15 -30.37 41.55
C GLN A 6 -39.67 -30.63 41.74
N GLU A 7 -39.11 -31.55 40.95
CA GLU A 7 -37.69 -31.64 40.68
C GLU A 7 -37.20 -30.31 40.15
N VAL A 8 -36.60 -29.51 41.00
CA VAL A 8 -35.77 -28.38 40.57
C VAL A 8 -34.54 -28.99 39.90
N GLU A 9 -34.61 -29.09 38.59
CA GLU A 9 -33.47 -29.41 37.76
C GLU A 9 -32.33 -28.50 38.17
N ARG A 10 -31.33 -29.03 38.89
CA ARG A 10 -30.11 -28.31 39.25
C ARG A 10 -29.43 -27.91 37.94
N MET A 11 -29.62 -26.68 37.52
CA MET A 11 -28.83 -26.08 36.48
C MET A 11 -27.35 -26.18 36.87
N THR A 12 -26.67 -27.14 36.30
CA THR A 12 -25.22 -27.25 36.43
C THR A 12 -24.64 -26.00 35.75
N LEU A 13 -24.00 -25.15 36.55
CA LEU A 13 -23.30 -23.95 36.05
C LEU A 13 -22.18 -24.42 35.14
N SER A 14 -22.18 -23.94 33.89
CA SER A 14 -21.10 -24.17 32.98
C SER A 14 -19.90 -23.28 33.35
N THR A 15 -18.69 -23.76 33.12
CA THR A 15 -17.48 -22.95 33.25
C THR A 15 -17.41 -21.92 32.16
N VAL A 16 -16.60 -20.86 32.36
CA VAL A 16 -16.37 -19.84 31.36
C VAL A 16 -15.77 -20.43 30.08
N GLU A 17 -14.87 -21.41 30.23
CA GLU A 17 -14.23 -22.13 29.13
C GLU A 17 -15.22 -22.90 28.28
N GLU A 18 -16.12 -23.66 28.93
CA GLU A 18 -17.18 -24.42 28.24
C GLU A 18 -18.14 -23.51 27.46
N VAL A 19 -18.54 -22.37 28.06
CA VAL A 19 -19.40 -21.40 27.39
C VAL A 19 -18.70 -20.78 26.20
N ARG A 20 -17.41 -20.38 26.37
CA ARG A 20 -16.60 -19.82 25.28
C ARG A 20 -16.47 -20.80 24.13
N GLU A 21 -16.16 -22.06 24.39
CA GLU A 21 -16.02 -23.07 23.34
C GLU A 21 -17.33 -23.29 22.59
N ARG A 22 -18.46 -23.31 23.30
CA ARG A 22 -19.80 -23.41 22.68
C ARG A 22 -20.07 -22.22 21.77
N LEU A 23 -19.85 -21.01 22.26
CA LEU A 23 -20.03 -19.79 21.46
C LEU A 23 -19.15 -19.78 20.20
N LEU A 24 -17.89 -20.20 20.31
CA LEU A 24 -17.00 -20.29 19.17
C LEU A 24 -17.43 -21.36 18.14
N LYS A 25 -17.98 -22.49 18.58
CA LYS A 25 -18.51 -23.50 17.67
C LYS A 25 -19.77 -23.05 16.93
N GLU A 26 -20.60 -22.24 17.58
CA GLU A 26 -21.83 -21.71 16.99
C GLU A 26 -21.60 -20.46 16.15
N ALA A 27 -20.45 -19.80 16.35
CA ALA A 27 -20.10 -18.59 15.59
C ALA A 27 -19.94 -18.92 14.10
N GLN A 28 -20.65 -18.18 13.27
CA GLN A 28 -20.53 -18.27 11.81
C GLN A 28 -19.80 -17.04 11.28
N PRO A 29 -18.93 -17.22 10.28
CA PRO A 29 -18.32 -16.09 9.59
C PRO A 29 -19.40 -15.14 9.06
N ILE A 30 -19.14 -13.84 9.15
CA ILE A 30 -20.07 -12.84 8.62
C ILE A 30 -20.21 -13.05 7.12
N GLN A 31 -21.44 -13.33 6.68
CA GLN A 31 -21.81 -13.37 5.28
C GLN A 31 -22.17 -11.97 4.82
N GLY A 32 -21.64 -11.55 3.69
CA GLY A 32 -21.93 -10.25 3.09
C GLY A 32 -20.72 -9.38 2.92
N VAL A 33 -20.66 -8.80 1.74
CA VAL A 33 -19.57 -7.93 1.26
C VAL A 33 -20.20 -6.62 0.84
N GLU A 34 -19.52 -5.51 1.13
CA GLU A 34 -19.89 -4.18 0.68
C GLU A 34 -18.68 -3.47 0.05
N SER A 35 -18.94 -2.53 -0.83
CA SER A 35 -17.91 -1.68 -1.42
C SER A 35 -17.82 -0.39 -0.62
N VAL A 36 -16.60 -0.02 -0.24
CA VAL A 36 -16.32 1.21 0.50
C VAL A 36 -15.19 1.98 -0.15
N SER A 37 -15.19 3.31 0.00
CA SER A 37 -14.04 4.11 -0.40
C SER A 37 -12.84 3.79 0.47
N ILE A 38 -11.63 3.98 -0.07
CA ILE A 38 -10.38 3.78 0.69
C ILE A 38 -10.33 4.62 1.97
N SER A 39 -10.89 5.84 1.94
CA SER A 39 -10.99 6.72 3.10
C SER A 39 -11.88 6.18 4.23
N SER A 40 -12.80 5.26 3.93
CA SER A 40 -13.71 4.62 4.87
C SER A 40 -13.30 3.18 5.23
N ALA A 41 -12.15 2.73 4.72
CA ALA A 41 -11.74 1.33 4.83
C ALA A 41 -10.85 1.01 6.04
N PHE A 42 -10.43 2.01 6.82
CA PHE A 42 -9.66 1.78 8.03
C PHE A 42 -10.41 0.87 9.03
N GLY A 43 -9.72 -0.17 9.52
CA GLY A 43 -10.29 -1.15 10.44
C GLY A 43 -11.31 -2.10 9.83
N ARG A 44 -11.51 -2.07 8.49
CA ARG A 44 -12.38 -3.02 7.79
C ARG A 44 -11.60 -4.27 7.42
N THR A 45 -12.31 -5.39 7.33
CA THR A 45 -11.76 -6.67 6.89
C THR A 45 -11.92 -6.82 5.39
N LEU A 46 -10.83 -7.09 4.68
CA LEU A 46 -10.82 -7.27 3.23
C LEU A 46 -11.56 -8.55 2.83
N ALA A 47 -12.44 -8.49 1.83
CA ALA A 47 -13.28 -9.62 1.41
C ALA A 47 -12.65 -10.51 0.33
N GLY A 48 -11.53 -10.09 -0.27
CA GLY A 48 -10.80 -10.83 -1.30
C GLY A 48 -9.40 -10.28 -1.46
N ASP A 49 -8.52 -11.03 -2.09
CA ASP A 49 -7.15 -10.56 -2.37
C ASP A 49 -7.18 -9.34 -3.27
N LEU A 50 -6.29 -8.39 -2.99
CA LEU A 50 -6.02 -7.25 -3.86
C LEU A 50 -4.73 -7.48 -4.63
N VAL A 51 -4.85 -7.37 -5.95
CA VAL A 51 -3.74 -7.55 -6.88
C VAL A 51 -3.45 -6.21 -7.54
N SER A 52 -2.18 -5.82 -7.59
CA SER A 52 -1.78 -4.60 -8.29
C SER A 52 -1.93 -4.79 -9.81
N SER A 53 -2.66 -3.89 -10.45
CA SER A 53 -2.78 -3.84 -11.92
C SER A 53 -1.61 -3.14 -12.60
N ILE A 54 -0.75 -2.48 -11.84
CA ILE A 54 0.41 -1.71 -12.33
C ILE A 54 1.68 -2.11 -11.59
N ALA A 55 2.82 -1.88 -12.22
CA ALA A 55 4.12 -1.89 -11.54
C ALA A 55 4.35 -0.57 -10.80
N VAL A 56 5.14 -0.58 -9.73
CA VAL A 56 5.58 0.64 -9.03
C VAL A 56 7.11 0.56 -8.85
N PRO A 57 7.88 1.49 -9.45
CA PRO A 57 7.45 2.47 -10.44
C PRO A 57 6.96 1.81 -11.74
N PRO A 58 6.15 2.51 -12.56
CA PRO A 58 5.56 1.93 -13.78
C PRO A 58 6.55 1.76 -14.94
N ALA A 59 7.70 2.43 -14.88
CA ALA A 59 8.80 2.37 -15.83
C ALA A 59 10.12 2.63 -15.09
N ASP A 60 11.24 2.25 -15.71
CA ASP A 60 12.57 2.63 -15.21
C ASP A 60 12.64 4.13 -15.06
N ASN A 61 13.13 4.60 -13.89
CA ASN A 61 13.25 6.03 -13.61
C ASN A 61 14.57 6.37 -12.92
N SER A 62 14.93 7.64 -12.95
CA SER A 62 16.13 8.12 -12.28
C SER A 62 15.97 8.12 -10.75
N ALA A 63 16.94 7.54 -10.06
CA ALA A 63 17.05 7.62 -8.61
C ALA A 63 17.64 8.96 -8.13
N MET A 64 18.31 9.71 -9.01
CA MET A 64 19.09 10.92 -8.69
C MET A 64 18.85 12.02 -9.72
N ASP A 65 19.18 13.25 -9.35
CA ASP A 65 19.29 14.35 -10.29
C ASP A 65 20.61 14.20 -11.06
N GLY A 66 20.54 14.22 -12.39
CA GLY A 66 21.71 13.95 -13.20
C GLY A 66 21.43 13.97 -14.70
N PHE A 67 22.06 13.04 -15.39
CA PHE A 67 22.00 12.92 -16.84
C PHE A 67 21.79 11.46 -17.23
N ALA A 68 20.69 11.18 -17.91
CA ALA A 68 20.47 9.89 -18.54
C ALA A 68 21.40 9.74 -19.74
N VAL A 69 22.18 8.65 -19.74
CA VAL A 69 23.28 8.43 -20.68
C VAL A 69 23.30 6.96 -21.13
N ARG A 70 24.08 6.66 -22.18
CA ARG A 70 24.60 5.32 -22.41
C ARG A 70 25.92 5.21 -21.68
N ALA A 71 26.04 4.30 -20.72
CA ALA A 71 27.25 4.12 -19.93
C ALA A 71 28.51 3.94 -20.79
N ALA A 72 28.39 3.21 -21.89
CA ALA A 72 29.50 2.97 -22.83
C ALA A 72 29.99 4.26 -23.56
N GLU A 73 29.20 5.33 -23.58
CA GLU A 73 29.55 6.60 -24.20
C GLU A 73 30.10 7.63 -23.19
N VAL A 74 30.06 7.33 -21.89
CA VAL A 74 30.54 8.20 -20.81
C VAL A 74 32.03 7.96 -20.61
N VAL A 75 32.83 8.86 -21.20
CA VAL A 75 34.28 8.84 -21.04
C VAL A 75 34.70 10.13 -20.33
N PRO A 76 35.39 10.03 -19.17
CA PRO A 76 35.86 11.23 -18.45
C PRO A 76 36.63 12.18 -19.35
N GLY A 77 36.28 13.46 -19.33
CA GLY A 77 36.87 14.49 -20.15
C GLY A 77 36.39 14.57 -21.61
N VAL A 78 35.47 13.67 -22.03
CA VAL A 78 34.83 13.69 -23.35
C VAL A 78 33.44 14.30 -23.25
N GLN A 79 33.21 15.37 -23.97
CA GLN A 79 31.96 16.12 -23.94
C GLN A 79 30.82 15.39 -24.65
N LEU A 80 29.63 15.40 -24.06
CA LEU A 80 28.36 14.96 -24.65
C LEU A 80 27.43 16.18 -24.82
N SER A 81 26.61 16.20 -25.87
CA SER A 81 25.58 17.24 -26.03
C SER A 81 24.35 16.90 -25.22
N ILE A 82 23.74 17.86 -24.53
CA ILE A 82 22.45 17.69 -23.84
C ILE A 82 21.33 17.89 -24.86
N SER A 83 20.58 16.84 -25.14
CA SER A 83 19.54 16.83 -26.20
C SER A 83 18.15 17.20 -25.71
N GLN A 84 17.89 17.03 -24.42
CA GLN A 84 16.57 17.25 -23.81
C GLN A 84 16.66 17.33 -22.28
N ILE A 85 15.56 17.82 -21.67
CA ILE A 85 15.36 17.86 -20.21
C ILE A 85 14.13 17.03 -19.89
N ILE A 86 14.27 16.08 -18.95
CA ILE A 86 13.21 15.14 -18.56
C ILE A 86 12.87 15.35 -17.07
N PRO A 87 11.84 16.15 -16.75
CA PRO A 87 11.33 16.27 -15.39
C PRO A 87 10.51 15.03 -15.01
N ALA A 88 10.28 14.82 -13.71
CA ALA A 88 9.36 13.82 -13.23
C ALA A 88 7.95 14.03 -13.83
N GLY A 89 7.30 12.93 -14.21
CA GLY A 89 5.96 12.96 -14.80
C GLY A 89 5.89 13.27 -16.30
N SER A 90 7.04 13.46 -16.97
CA SER A 90 7.11 13.63 -18.41
C SER A 90 7.98 12.56 -19.05
N PRO A 91 7.49 11.85 -20.07
CA PRO A 91 8.32 10.92 -20.82
C PRO A 91 9.33 11.71 -21.68
N GLY A 92 10.56 11.23 -21.76
CA GLY A 92 11.54 11.76 -22.69
C GLY A 92 11.44 11.14 -24.08
N GLU A 93 12.04 11.79 -25.07
CA GLU A 93 12.28 11.19 -26.38
C GLU A 93 13.44 10.18 -26.30
N GLY A 94 13.57 9.31 -27.31
CA GLY A 94 14.68 8.37 -27.38
C GLY A 94 16.04 9.07 -27.42
N LEU A 95 17.00 8.59 -26.60
CA LEU A 95 18.33 9.16 -26.51
C LEU A 95 19.15 8.81 -27.75
N ARG A 96 19.64 9.82 -28.47
CA ARG A 96 20.52 9.64 -29.62
C ARG A 96 21.96 9.30 -29.17
N LYS A 97 22.72 8.65 -30.04
CA LYS A 97 24.15 8.39 -29.81
C LYS A 97 24.93 9.70 -29.63
N GLY A 98 25.89 9.73 -28.73
CA GLY A 98 26.73 10.89 -28.45
C GLY A 98 26.00 12.02 -27.71
N THR A 99 24.79 11.73 -27.15
CA THR A 99 24.04 12.74 -26.40
C THR A 99 23.69 12.25 -24.99
N ALA A 100 23.40 13.21 -24.11
CA ALA A 100 22.84 13.00 -22.78
C ALA A 100 21.46 13.68 -22.70
N ALA A 101 20.64 13.24 -21.74
CA ALA A 101 19.41 13.94 -21.38
C ALA A 101 19.51 14.42 -19.93
N ARG A 102 19.30 15.69 -19.65
CA ARG A 102 19.15 16.17 -18.27
C ARG A 102 17.92 15.51 -17.66
N ILE A 103 18.08 14.81 -16.54
CA ILE A 103 17.01 14.07 -15.88
C ILE A 103 16.97 14.40 -14.39
N PHE A 104 15.79 14.43 -13.83
CA PHE A 104 15.57 14.65 -12.40
C PHE A 104 15.05 13.38 -11.72
N THR A 105 15.24 13.29 -10.42
CA THR A 105 14.74 12.18 -9.60
C THR A 105 13.26 11.87 -9.90
N GLY A 106 12.96 10.62 -10.22
CA GLY A 106 11.62 10.17 -10.64
C GLY A 106 11.30 10.41 -12.12
N GLY A 107 12.18 11.08 -12.88
CA GLY A 107 12.06 11.20 -14.35
C GLY A 107 12.20 9.84 -15.01
N GLN A 108 11.34 9.53 -16.00
CA GLN A 108 11.38 8.26 -16.72
C GLN A 108 12.65 8.19 -17.58
N MET A 109 13.32 7.02 -17.54
CA MET A 109 14.48 6.77 -18.38
C MET A 109 14.08 6.80 -19.86
N PRO A 110 14.77 7.62 -20.69
CA PRO A 110 14.50 7.64 -22.12
C PRO A 110 15.00 6.35 -22.79
N VAL A 111 14.28 5.90 -23.81
CA VAL A 111 14.71 4.73 -24.60
C VAL A 111 16.12 4.97 -25.13
N GLY A 112 17.01 4.00 -24.89
CA GLY A 112 18.40 4.05 -25.34
C GLY A 112 19.38 4.60 -24.29
N ALA A 113 18.92 5.10 -23.13
CA ALA A 113 19.76 5.29 -21.96
C ALA A 113 19.76 4.03 -21.10
N ASP A 114 20.87 3.76 -20.41
CA ASP A 114 21.05 2.59 -19.55
C ASP A 114 21.69 2.93 -18.20
N ALA A 115 21.98 4.21 -17.93
CA ALA A 115 22.52 4.70 -16.66
C ALA A 115 22.17 6.17 -16.43
N VAL A 116 22.31 6.62 -15.18
CA VAL A 116 22.25 8.04 -14.81
C VAL A 116 23.58 8.43 -14.20
N LEU A 117 24.29 9.35 -14.86
CA LEU A 117 25.45 10.05 -14.30
C LEU A 117 24.94 11.16 -13.38
N ILE A 118 25.27 11.11 -12.09
CA ILE A 118 24.82 12.12 -11.13
C ILE A 118 25.47 13.49 -11.45
N GLN A 119 24.75 14.56 -11.14
CA GLN A 119 25.22 15.91 -11.50
C GLN A 119 26.54 16.30 -10.83
N GLU A 120 26.85 15.74 -9.67
CA GLU A 120 28.09 15.98 -8.93
C GLU A 120 29.34 15.41 -9.65
N ASP A 121 29.13 14.37 -10.46
CA ASP A 121 30.18 13.70 -11.22
C ASP A 121 30.39 14.28 -12.62
N ALA A 122 29.87 15.49 -12.85
CA ALA A 122 30.01 16.18 -14.14
C ALA A 122 30.16 17.70 -13.98
N ASP A 123 30.84 18.34 -14.93
CA ASP A 123 30.67 19.75 -15.22
C ASP A 123 29.66 19.88 -16.37
N PHE A 124 28.78 20.86 -16.32
CA PHE A 124 27.76 21.01 -17.35
C PHE A 124 27.34 22.46 -17.59
N THR A 125 26.87 22.71 -18.78
CA THR A 125 26.14 23.90 -19.22
C THR A 125 24.74 23.49 -19.67
N PRO A 126 23.83 24.39 -20.06
CA PRO A 126 22.54 23.98 -20.62
C PRO A 126 22.63 23.03 -21.82
N ASP A 127 23.70 23.14 -22.62
CA ASP A 127 23.85 22.42 -23.89
C ASP A 127 24.85 21.26 -23.86
N HIS A 128 25.72 21.23 -22.85
CA HIS A 128 26.87 20.32 -22.82
C HIS A 128 27.08 19.71 -21.44
N LEU A 129 27.48 18.43 -21.43
CA LEU A 129 27.90 17.65 -20.29
C LEU A 129 29.35 17.20 -20.45
N LEU A 130 30.18 17.45 -19.44
CA LEU A 130 31.55 16.95 -19.35
C LEU A 130 31.68 16.00 -18.16
N PRO A 131 31.65 14.68 -18.37
CA PRO A 131 31.79 13.69 -17.30
C PRO A 131 33.17 13.79 -16.62
N LYS A 132 33.16 13.69 -15.28
CA LYS A 132 34.40 13.58 -14.46
C LYS A 132 34.72 12.13 -14.17
N ASN A 133 33.69 11.32 -14.02
CA ASN A 133 33.77 9.90 -13.67
C ASN A 133 33.00 9.06 -14.69
N PRO A 134 33.38 7.78 -14.89
CA PRO A 134 32.59 6.85 -15.65
C PRO A 134 31.32 6.45 -14.84
N VAL A 135 30.34 5.87 -15.50
CA VAL A 135 29.13 5.32 -14.88
C VAL A 135 28.91 3.90 -15.39
N SER A 136 28.38 3.02 -14.54
CA SER A 136 28.08 1.64 -14.89
C SER A 136 26.65 1.49 -15.42
N ILE A 137 26.38 0.46 -16.24
CA ILE A 137 25.03 0.15 -16.69
C ILE A 137 24.14 -0.12 -15.46
N GLY A 138 22.95 0.46 -15.44
CA GLY A 138 21.97 0.37 -14.35
C GLY A 138 22.26 1.28 -13.15
N GLU A 139 23.40 1.99 -13.14
CA GLU A 139 23.76 2.86 -12.03
C GLU A 139 22.77 4.04 -11.92
N ASN A 140 22.28 4.30 -10.71
CA ASN A 140 21.29 5.32 -10.38
C ASN A 140 19.96 5.20 -11.15
N VAL A 141 19.62 4.00 -11.64
CA VAL A 141 18.35 3.69 -12.26
C VAL A 141 17.51 2.83 -11.29
N ARG A 142 16.28 3.24 -11.04
CA ARG A 142 15.27 2.42 -10.35
C ARG A 142 14.47 1.65 -11.40
N PRO A 143 14.55 0.31 -11.43
CA PRO A 143 13.83 -0.47 -12.41
C PRO A 143 12.31 -0.45 -12.19
N ALA A 144 11.56 -0.61 -13.28
CA ALA A 144 10.12 -0.80 -13.23
C ALA A 144 9.77 -1.97 -12.28
N GLY A 145 8.77 -1.79 -11.43
CA GLY A 145 8.31 -2.83 -10.50
C GLY A 145 9.21 -3.08 -9.30
N GLN A 146 10.23 -2.26 -9.08
CA GLN A 146 11.15 -2.43 -7.94
C GLN A 146 10.42 -2.51 -6.58
N ASP A 147 9.38 -1.72 -6.39
CA ASP A 147 8.62 -1.67 -5.14
C ASP A 147 7.43 -2.64 -5.17
N ILE A 148 6.71 -2.68 -6.31
CA ILE A 148 5.54 -3.54 -6.52
C ILE A 148 5.55 -4.01 -7.99
N GLU A 149 5.61 -5.32 -8.20
CA GLU A 149 5.44 -5.90 -9.54
C GLU A 149 3.97 -5.87 -9.96
N GLN A 150 3.72 -5.69 -11.25
CA GLN A 150 2.38 -5.87 -11.82
C GLN A 150 1.92 -7.31 -11.59
N GLY A 151 0.71 -7.49 -11.06
CA GLY A 151 0.17 -8.80 -10.68
C GLY A 151 0.52 -9.25 -9.27
N ALA A 152 1.30 -8.49 -8.51
CA ALA A 152 1.60 -8.81 -7.12
C ALA A 152 0.34 -8.68 -6.22
N VAL A 153 0.18 -9.63 -5.29
CA VAL A 153 -0.84 -9.54 -4.23
C VAL A 153 -0.36 -8.57 -3.17
N ILE A 154 -1.02 -7.41 -3.07
CA ILE A 154 -0.66 -6.32 -2.15
C ILE A 154 -1.41 -6.37 -0.81
N ALA A 155 -2.55 -7.05 -0.75
CA ALA A 155 -3.27 -7.33 0.49
C ALA A 155 -4.11 -8.61 0.31
N ARG A 156 -4.31 -9.36 1.40
CA ARG A 156 -4.98 -10.66 1.36
C ARG A 156 -6.40 -10.60 1.95
N SER A 157 -7.24 -11.48 1.46
CA SER A 157 -8.56 -11.72 2.03
C SER A 157 -8.47 -12.02 3.54
N GLY A 158 -9.38 -11.47 4.32
CA GLY A 158 -9.40 -11.61 5.78
C GLY A 158 -8.49 -10.64 6.53
N GLN A 159 -7.65 -9.88 5.84
CA GLN A 159 -6.79 -8.87 6.45
C GLN A 159 -7.60 -7.69 6.98
N VAL A 160 -7.34 -7.26 8.23
CA VAL A 160 -7.87 -6.02 8.79
C VAL A 160 -6.97 -4.87 8.34
N LEU A 161 -7.55 -3.94 7.60
CA LEU A 161 -6.82 -2.85 6.96
C LEU A 161 -6.32 -1.81 7.96
N LYS A 162 -5.01 -1.53 7.93
CA LYS A 162 -4.29 -0.53 8.72
C LYS A 162 -3.90 0.66 7.84
N PRO A 163 -3.49 1.80 8.41
CA PRO A 163 -3.07 2.97 7.63
C PRO A 163 -1.98 2.67 6.59
N ALA A 164 -0.98 1.84 6.91
CA ALA A 164 0.07 1.46 5.98
C ALA A 164 -0.49 0.66 4.77
N ASP A 165 -1.45 -0.25 5.03
CA ASP A 165 -2.10 -1.01 3.95
C ASP A 165 -2.87 -0.08 3.01
N LEU A 166 -3.59 0.90 3.58
CA LEU A 166 -4.33 1.88 2.77
C LEU A 166 -3.40 2.75 1.93
N SER A 167 -2.24 3.14 2.46
CA SER A 167 -1.23 3.87 1.71
C SER A 167 -0.69 3.05 0.54
N LEU A 168 -0.36 1.77 0.77
CA LEU A 168 0.09 0.85 -0.27
C LEU A 168 -0.99 0.65 -1.34
N ILE A 169 -2.24 0.43 -0.94
CA ILE A 169 -3.39 0.25 -1.85
C ILE A 169 -3.63 1.52 -2.68
N ALA A 170 -3.52 2.71 -2.05
CA ALA A 170 -3.65 3.98 -2.75
C ALA A 170 -2.55 4.20 -3.79
N SER A 171 -1.30 3.77 -3.49
CA SER A 171 -0.16 3.94 -4.40
C SER A 171 -0.31 3.21 -5.74
N VAL A 172 -1.14 2.17 -5.78
CA VAL A 172 -1.48 1.44 -7.01
C VAL A 172 -2.81 1.90 -7.64
N GLY A 173 -3.37 3.02 -7.19
CA GLY A 173 -4.55 3.66 -7.78
C GLY A 173 -5.89 3.04 -7.40
N ILE A 174 -5.96 2.15 -6.41
CA ILE A 174 -7.21 1.54 -5.95
C ILE A 174 -7.92 2.49 -4.99
N SER A 175 -9.11 2.95 -5.35
CA SER A 175 -9.93 3.88 -4.56
C SER A 175 -11.16 3.25 -3.90
N GLN A 176 -11.57 2.06 -4.37
CA GLN A 176 -12.73 1.33 -3.87
C GLN A 176 -12.31 -0.08 -3.45
N LEU A 177 -12.79 -0.52 -2.30
CA LEU A 177 -12.43 -1.80 -1.70
C LEU A 177 -13.67 -2.63 -1.39
N ARG A 178 -13.60 -3.92 -1.68
CA ARG A 178 -14.58 -4.90 -1.24
C ARG A 178 -14.21 -5.39 0.15
N VAL A 179 -15.05 -5.11 1.13
CA VAL A 179 -14.81 -5.45 2.53
C VAL A 179 -15.98 -6.25 3.10
N VAL A 180 -15.70 -7.05 4.10
CA VAL A 180 -16.73 -7.75 4.87
C VAL A 180 -17.60 -6.70 5.57
N ARG A 181 -18.94 -6.84 5.52
CA ARG A 181 -19.84 -5.91 6.20
C ARG A 181 -19.57 -5.87 7.70
N ARG A 182 -19.88 -4.75 8.34
CA ARG A 182 -19.75 -4.63 9.79
C ARG A 182 -20.72 -5.55 10.52
N LEU A 183 -20.26 -6.11 11.63
CA LEU A 183 -21.12 -6.83 12.57
C LEU A 183 -22.16 -5.87 13.16
N LYS A 184 -23.42 -6.30 13.21
CA LYS A 184 -24.46 -5.60 13.96
C LYS A 184 -24.56 -6.25 15.33
N VAL A 185 -24.30 -5.47 16.36
CA VAL A 185 -24.34 -5.91 17.76
C VAL A 185 -25.52 -5.23 18.43
N ALA A 186 -26.39 -6.02 19.08
CA ALA A 186 -27.39 -5.50 19.98
C ALA A 186 -26.87 -5.65 21.42
N ILE A 187 -27.00 -4.61 22.21
CA ILE A 187 -26.67 -4.63 23.63
C ILE A 187 -28.00 -4.54 24.39
N LEU A 188 -28.27 -5.53 25.22
CA LEU A 188 -29.42 -5.54 26.09
C LEU A 188 -28.95 -5.37 27.54
N ALA A 189 -29.35 -4.27 28.13
CA ALA A 189 -29.15 -4.02 29.56
C ALA A 189 -30.45 -4.40 30.30
N THR A 190 -30.33 -5.23 31.34
CA THR A 190 -31.47 -5.69 32.16
C THR A 190 -31.16 -5.41 33.63
N GLY A 191 -32.13 -4.88 34.36
CA GLY A 191 -32.03 -4.59 35.78
C GLY A 191 -32.78 -3.31 36.10
N ASP A 192 -33.67 -3.35 37.10
CA ASP A 192 -34.47 -2.20 37.53
C ASP A 192 -33.59 -1.11 38.20
N GLU A 193 -32.42 -1.50 38.67
CA GLU A 193 -31.39 -0.64 39.26
C GLU A 193 -30.61 0.17 38.25
N LEU A 194 -30.65 -0.21 36.96
CA LEU A 194 -29.87 0.45 35.91
C LEU A 194 -30.42 1.84 35.59
N VAL A 195 -29.53 2.81 35.52
CA VAL A 195 -29.86 4.20 35.27
C VAL A 195 -29.05 4.71 34.06
N GLU A 196 -29.70 5.47 33.20
CA GLU A 196 -29.05 6.13 32.08
C GLU A 196 -27.87 7.00 32.57
N PRO A 197 -26.74 7.03 31.85
CA PRO A 197 -25.51 7.74 32.29
C PRO A 197 -25.69 9.23 32.64
N SER A 198 -26.71 9.87 32.09
CA SER A 198 -27.03 11.29 32.33
C SER A 198 -27.94 11.54 33.55
N LYS A 199 -28.44 10.50 34.20
CA LYS A 199 -29.35 10.60 35.32
C LYS A 199 -28.63 10.36 36.65
N PRO A 200 -29.04 11.03 37.75
CA PRO A 200 -28.46 10.76 39.05
C PRO A 200 -28.84 9.36 39.55
N LEU A 201 -27.87 8.70 40.20
CA LEU A 201 -28.13 7.40 40.83
C LEU A 201 -29.15 7.54 41.98
N ARG A 202 -30.05 6.58 42.10
CA ARG A 202 -30.99 6.47 43.22
C ARG A 202 -30.32 5.71 44.35
N PRO A 203 -30.75 5.98 45.63
CA PRO A 203 -30.30 5.15 46.74
C PRO A 203 -30.73 3.71 46.55
N GLY A 204 -29.81 2.77 46.84
CA GLY A 204 -30.03 1.33 46.68
C GLY A 204 -29.76 0.81 45.29
#